data_ea98c9a221a418fb750ee4fe3f5c7b41
#
_entry.id   ea98c9a221a418fb750ee4fe3f5c7b41
#
_cell.length_a   1.000
_cell.length_b   1.000
_cell.length_c   1.000
_cell.angle_alpha   90.00
_cell.angle_beta   90.00
_cell.angle_gamma   90.00
#
_symmetry.space_group_name_H-M   'P 1'
#
loop_
_entity.id
_entity.type
_entity.pdbx_description
1 polymer ?
#
loop_
_entity_poly.entity_id
_entity_poly.type
_entity_poly.pdbx_seq_one_letter_code
_entity_poly.pdbx_strand_id
1 'polypeptide(L)'
;RRHPELRYENYLFRRWSKEKEMLYERYIDAFAHATNNFTKRHNAQVLIFGMEALDWWPINKLKEKLETPAALYSSRYYDGYQITSLLRMLSMLVTSRYHACILAMTAGVPAVGVSKDVRIENLLGEIGNLEYLLRVDEGGLAEKLLDRMERMWGERERMRDKVTGLVPKYIKSIAMM
;
A
#
# COMPACT_ATOMS: atom_id res chain seq x y z
N ARG A 1 7.58 -32.53 -4.49
CA ARG A 1 6.47 -31.57 -4.77
C ARG A 1 7.12 -30.26 -5.14
N ARG A 2 6.98 -29.81 -6.42
CA ARG A 2 7.47 -28.49 -6.83
C ARG A 2 6.64 -27.42 -6.13
N HIS A 3 7.30 -26.46 -5.51
CA HIS A 3 6.67 -25.34 -4.81
C HIS A 3 5.72 -24.62 -5.77
N PRO A 4 4.46 -24.29 -5.40
CA PRO A 4 3.49 -23.61 -6.26
C PRO A 4 4.02 -22.29 -6.83
N GLU A 5 4.95 -21.66 -6.15
CA GLU A 5 5.58 -20.39 -6.50
C GLU A 5 6.36 -20.41 -7.82
N LEU A 6 7.01 -21.54 -8.16
CA LEU A 6 7.76 -21.69 -9.43
C LEU A 6 6.88 -21.64 -10.68
N ARG A 7 5.57 -21.84 -10.57
CA ARG A 7 4.63 -21.70 -11.71
C ARG A 7 4.42 -20.23 -12.09
N TYR A 8 4.38 -19.34 -11.12
CA TYR A 8 4.14 -17.92 -11.33
C TYR A 8 5.39 -17.18 -11.78
N GLU A 9 6.57 -17.55 -11.28
CA GLU A 9 7.85 -17.01 -11.75
C GLU A 9 8.03 -17.22 -13.26
N ASN A 10 7.85 -18.45 -13.75
CA ASN A 10 7.95 -18.75 -15.18
C ASN A 10 6.93 -18.01 -16.06
N TYR A 11 5.74 -17.72 -15.54
CA TYR A 11 4.70 -17.01 -16.27
C TYR A 11 4.98 -15.50 -16.35
N LEU A 12 5.51 -14.91 -15.29
CA LEU A 12 5.88 -13.49 -15.22
C LEU A 12 7.11 -13.20 -16.09
N PHE A 13 8.17 -13.99 -15.99
CA PHE A 13 9.41 -13.79 -16.75
C PHE A 13 9.24 -13.90 -18.26
N ARG A 14 8.33 -14.72 -18.75
CA ARG A 14 8.08 -14.88 -20.20
C ARG A 14 7.37 -13.69 -20.86
N ARG A 15 6.75 -12.78 -20.09
CA ARG A 15 5.99 -11.61 -20.60
C ARG A 15 6.54 -10.27 -20.13
N TRP A 16 7.70 -10.25 -19.51
CA TRP A 16 8.28 -9.03 -18.99
C TRP A 16 9.08 -8.31 -20.09
N SER A 17 8.53 -7.22 -20.62
CA SER A 17 9.26 -6.34 -21.53
C SER A 17 10.20 -5.43 -20.76
N LYS A 18 11.27 -4.93 -21.41
CA LYS A 18 12.18 -3.92 -20.81
C LYS A 18 11.43 -2.68 -20.31
N GLU A 19 10.37 -2.31 -21.01
CA GLU A 19 9.49 -1.20 -20.61
C GLU A 19 8.79 -1.43 -19.26
N LYS A 20 8.27 -2.64 -19.06
CA LYS A 20 7.63 -3.04 -17.79
C LYS A 20 8.63 -3.10 -16.65
N GLU A 21 9.83 -3.57 -16.92
CA GLU A 21 10.94 -3.59 -15.97
C GLU A 21 11.31 -2.16 -15.54
N MET A 22 11.46 -1.25 -16.50
CA MET A 22 11.73 0.16 -16.21
C MET A 22 10.62 0.81 -15.39
N LEU A 23 9.35 0.56 -15.71
CA LEU A 23 8.21 1.06 -14.94
C LEU A 23 8.21 0.51 -13.51
N TYR A 24 8.51 -0.76 -13.35
CA TYR A 24 8.61 -1.40 -12.05
C TYR A 24 9.75 -0.81 -11.20
N GLU A 25 10.95 -0.63 -11.79
CA GLU A 25 12.07 0.02 -11.11
C GLU A 25 11.70 1.43 -10.65
N ARG A 26 11.16 2.24 -11.54
CA ARG A 26 10.71 3.61 -11.23
C ARG A 26 9.65 3.63 -10.11
N TYR A 27 8.75 2.65 -10.11
CA TYR A 27 7.75 2.52 -9.06
C TYR A 27 8.39 2.23 -7.69
N ILE A 28 9.30 1.26 -7.62
CA ILE A 28 10.02 0.93 -6.36
C ILE A 28 10.88 2.12 -5.90
N ASP A 29 11.57 2.80 -6.84
CA ASP A 29 12.38 3.99 -6.54
C ASP A 29 11.52 5.14 -6.01
N ALA A 30 10.33 5.35 -6.56
CA ALA A 30 9.40 6.36 -6.08
C ALA A 30 8.94 6.08 -4.63
N PHE A 31 8.61 4.83 -4.31
CA PHE A 31 8.28 4.44 -2.94
C PHE A 31 9.45 4.61 -1.98
N ALA A 32 10.66 4.18 -2.37
CA ALA A 32 11.85 4.34 -1.55
C ALA A 32 12.17 5.81 -1.29
N HIS A 33 12.16 6.64 -2.34
CA HIS A 33 12.41 8.09 -2.25
C HIS A 33 11.40 8.77 -1.31
N ALA A 34 10.11 8.55 -1.54
CA ALA A 34 9.07 9.16 -0.71
C ALA A 34 9.18 8.71 0.74
N THR A 35 9.37 7.40 0.98
CA THR A 35 9.50 6.84 2.34
C THR A 35 10.73 7.39 3.05
N ASN A 36 11.90 7.40 2.42
CA ASN A 36 13.14 7.91 3.03
C ASN A 36 13.03 9.38 3.43
N ASN A 37 12.47 10.22 2.55
CA ASN A 37 12.28 11.64 2.85
C ASN A 37 11.24 11.85 3.97
N PHE A 38 10.14 11.10 3.92
CA PHE A 38 9.10 11.18 4.94
C PHE A 38 9.61 10.75 6.33
N THR A 39 10.31 9.62 6.42
CA THR A 39 10.84 9.11 7.69
C THR A 39 11.88 10.02 8.31
N LYS A 40 12.72 10.66 7.51
CA LYS A 40 13.67 11.68 7.98
C LYS A 40 12.99 12.87 8.65
N ARG A 41 11.83 13.29 8.12
CA ARG A 41 11.08 14.45 8.64
C ARG A 41 10.27 14.14 9.88
N HIS A 42 9.69 12.92 9.96
CA HIS A 42 8.70 12.57 10.97
C HIS A 42 9.19 11.55 12.00
N ASN A 43 10.44 11.07 11.88
CA ASN A 43 10.98 9.99 12.72
C ASN A 43 10.02 8.78 12.76
N ALA A 44 9.42 8.45 11.61
CA ALA A 44 8.40 7.41 11.51
C ALA A 44 9.04 6.01 11.42
N GLN A 45 8.40 5.03 12.05
CA GLN A 45 8.73 3.62 11.87
C GLN A 45 8.08 3.09 10.61
N VAL A 46 8.82 2.28 9.85
CA VAL A 46 8.35 1.68 8.58
C VAL A 46 8.06 0.21 8.75
N LEU A 47 6.83 -0.17 8.40
CA LEU A 47 6.42 -1.57 8.24
C LEU A 47 6.10 -1.83 6.77
N ILE A 48 6.66 -2.87 6.19
CA ILE A 48 6.43 -3.26 4.80
C ILE A 48 5.58 -4.53 4.78
N PHE A 49 4.50 -4.52 4.00
CA PHE A 49 3.57 -5.65 3.91
C PHE A 49 3.54 -6.25 2.51
N GLY A 50 3.69 -7.58 2.43
CA GLY A 50 3.40 -8.39 1.25
C GLY A 50 2.10 -9.15 1.46
N MET A 51 1.04 -8.75 0.77
CA MET A 51 -0.31 -9.32 0.89
C MET A 51 -0.45 -10.65 0.13
N GLU A 52 0.38 -10.87 -0.86
CA GLU A 52 0.40 -12.07 -1.70
C GLU A 52 1.82 -12.65 -1.79
N ALA A 53 1.94 -13.94 -2.14
CA ALA A 53 3.23 -14.60 -2.27
C ALA A 53 4.15 -13.90 -3.31
N LEU A 54 3.56 -13.34 -4.37
CA LEU A 54 4.28 -12.60 -5.41
C LEU A 54 4.83 -11.24 -4.94
N ASP A 55 4.32 -10.71 -3.83
CA ASP A 55 4.82 -9.44 -3.28
C ASP A 55 6.21 -9.57 -2.64
N TRP A 56 6.69 -10.81 -2.46
CA TRP A 56 8.00 -11.06 -1.84
C TRP A 56 9.15 -10.31 -2.51
N TRP A 57 9.20 -10.31 -3.84
CA TRP A 57 10.25 -9.63 -4.58
C TRP A 57 10.20 -8.10 -4.46
N PRO A 58 9.05 -7.44 -4.76
CA PRO A 58 8.96 -5.99 -4.61
C PRO A 58 9.21 -5.49 -3.18
N ILE A 59 8.72 -6.20 -2.15
CA ILE A 59 8.91 -5.73 -0.78
C ILE A 59 10.36 -5.85 -0.29
N ASN A 60 11.10 -6.89 -0.70
CA ASN A 60 12.53 -6.99 -0.40
C ASN A 60 13.31 -5.92 -1.14
N LYS A 61 13.03 -5.73 -2.43
CA LYS A 61 13.69 -4.69 -3.22
C LYS A 61 13.44 -3.28 -2.67
N LEU A 62 12.22 -3.00 -2.22
CA LEU A 62 11.93 -1.75 -1.53
C LEU A 62 12.73 -1.65 -0.24
N LYS A 63 12.76 -2.69 0.59
CA LYS A 63 13.51 -2.72 1.85
C LYS A 63 14.99 -2.42 1.66
N GLU A 64 15.62 -2.97 0.61
CA GLU A 64 17.04 -2.73 0.29
C GLU A 64 17.34 -1.26 -0.05
N LYS A 65 16.34 -0.50 -0.53
CA LYS A 65 16.48 0.91 -0.88
C LYS A 65 16.10 1.87 0.25
N LEU A 66 15.60 1.36 1.38
CA LEU A 66 15.28 2.19 2.53
C LEU A 66 16.53 2.47 3.38
N GLU A 67 16.67 3.74 3.76
CA GLU A 67 17.75 4.20 4.64
C GLU A 67 17.41 3.99 6.12
N THR A 68 16.12 3.85 6.45
CA THR A 68 15.61 3.58 7.80
C THR A 68 15.33 2.09 7.97
N PRO A 69 15.64 1.48 9.12
CA PRO A 69 15.25 0.10 9.39
C PRO A 69 13.76 -0.12 9.20
N ALA A 70 13.40 -1.13 8.41
CA ALA A 70 12.01 -1.48 8.14
C ALA A 70 11.73 -2.94 8.51
N ALA A 71 10.65 -3.18 9.25
CA ALA A 71 10.15 -4.52 9.51
C ALA A 71 9.31 -5.00 8.33
N LEU A 72 9.49 -6.27 7.94
CA LEU A 72 8.85 -6.87 6.77
C LEU A 72 7.89 -7.98 7.20
N TYR A 73 6.65 -7.86 6.78
CA TYR A 73 5.59 -8.83 7.04
C TYR A 73 5.01 -9.34 5.71
N SER A 74 5.04 -10.64 5.51
CA SER A 74 4.57 -11.26 4.26
C SER A 74 3.61 -12.38 4.56
N SER A 75 2.59 -12.54 3.73
CA SER A 75 1.66 -13.67 3.73
C SER A 75 2.33 -15.04 3.53
N ARG A 76 3.62 -15.07 3.25
CA ARG A 76 4.45 -16.28 3.28
C ARG A 76 4.65 -16.82 4.70
N TYR A 77 4.71 -15.95 5.70
CA TYR A 77 5.13 -16.27 7.07
C TYR A 77 4.09 -15.90 8.10
N TYR A 78 3.17 -15.00 7.75
CA TYR A 78 2.13 -14.49 8.62
C TYR A 78 0.76 -14.78 8.03
N ASP A 79 -0.16 -15.21 8.84
CA ASP A 79 -1.55 -15.44 8.41
C ASP A 79 -2.33 -14.11 8.25
N GLY A 80 -3.53 -14.24 7.68
CA GLY A 80 -4.38 -13.07 7.40
C GLY A 80 -4.80 -12.31 8.66
N TYR A 81 -4.97 -12.97 9.80
CA TYR A 81 -5.33 -12.32 11.07
C TYR A 81 -4.16 -11.50 11.62
N GLN A 82 -2.95 -12.05 11.57
CA GLN A 82 -1.73 -11.37 12.01
C GLN A 82 -1.47 -10.12 11.16
N ILE A 83 -1.52 -10.25 9.82
CA ILE A 83 -1.34 -9.11 8.91
C ILE A 83 -2.43 -8.06 9.13
N THR A 84 -3.70 -8.48 9.25
CA THR A 84 -4.80 -7.54 9.50
C THR A 84 -4.62 -6.79 10.81
N SER A 85 -4.21 -7.48 11.87
CA SER A 85 -3.98 -6.86 13.18
C SER A 85 -2.90 -5.77 13.10
N LEU A 86 -1.81 -6.03 12.38
CA LEU A 86 -0.73 -5.06 12.19
C LEU A 86 -1.18 -3.88 11.31
N LEU A 87 -1.89 -4.13 10.22
CA LEU A 87 -2.43 -3.07 9.34
C LEU A 87 -3.34 -2.11 10.11
N ARG A 88 -4.12 -2.61 11.06
CA ARG A 88 -5.04 -1.83 11.87
C ARG A 88 -4.38 -0.98 12.95
N MET A 89 -3.09 -1.20 13.23
CA MET A 89 -2.29 -0.42 14.17
C MET A 89 -1.54 0.75 13.53
N LEU A 90 -1.55 0.84 12.20
CA LEU A 90 -0.82 1.88 11.48
C LEU A 90 -1.40 3.28 11.76
N SER A 91 -0.53 4.28 11.75
CA SER A 91 -0.94 5.69 11.75
C SER A 91 -1.36 6.17 10.36
N MET A 92 -0.78 5.59 9.31
CA MET A 92 -1.08 5.84 7.90
C MET A 92 -0.65 4.63 7.06
N LEU A 93 -1.38 4.35 6.00
CA LEU A 93 -1.06 3.31 5.02
C LEU A 93 -0.73 3.95 3.66
N VAL A 94 0.33 3.48 3.00
CA VAL A 94 0.59 3.71 1.58
C VAL A 94 0.50 2.37 0.88
N THR A 95 -0.37 2.21 -0.11
CA THR A 95 -0.63 0.89 -0.68
C THR A 95 -1.01 0.91 -2.16
N SER A 96 -0.62 -0.16 -2.87
CA SER A 96 -1.15 -0.53 -4.18
C SER A 96 -2.12 -1.72 -4.11
N ARG A 97 -2.39 -2.25 -2.90
CA ARG A 97 -3.19 -3.44 -2.68
C ARG A 97 -4.56 -3.09 -2.08
N TYR A 98 -5.62 -3.43 -2.80
CA TYR A 98 -7.00 -3.17 -2.40
C TYR A 98 -7.34 -3.78 -1.02
N HIS A 99 -6.98 -5.05 -0.79
CA HIS A 99 -7.27 -5.70 0.49
C HIS A 99 -6.54 -5.03 1.67
N ALA A 100 -5.29 -4.58 1.49
CA ALA A 100 -4.59 -3.83 2.52
C ALA A 100 -5.33 -2.54 2.88
N CYS A 101 -5.84 -1.83 1.86
CA CYS A 101 -6.62 -0.61 2.05
C CYS A 101 -7.88 -0.89 2.90
N ILE A 102 -8.72 -1.85 2.49
CA ILE A 102 -9.95 -2.20 3.23
C ILE A 102 -9.65 -2.62 4.66
N LEU A 103 -8.69 -3.54 4.86
CA LEU A 103 -8.39 -4.08 6.19
C LEU A 103 -7.89 -3.01 7.16
N ALA A 104 -7.06 -2.08 6.69
CA ALA A 104 -6.58 -0.95 7.49
C ALA A 104 -7.71 0.06 7.79
N MET A 105 -8.51 0.41 6.79
CA MET A 105 -9.58 1.39 6.91
C MET A 105 -10.69 0.96 7.88
N THR A 106 -10.92 -0.35 8.08
CA THR A 106 -11.89 -0.82 9.10
C THR A 106 -11.52 -0.41 10.54
N ALA A 107 -10.27 -0.02 10.77
CA ALA A 107 -9.79 0.56 12.05
C ALA A 107 -9.52 2.06 11.97
N GLY A 108 -10.05 2.73 10.94
CA GLY A 108 -9.87 4.17 10.75
C GLY A 108 -8.49 4.58 10.23
N VAL A 109 -7.64 3.64 9.77
CA VAL A 109 -6.31 3.97 9.24
C VAL A 109 -6.46 4.71 7.91
N PRO A 110 -5.98 5.96 7.80
CA PRO A 110 -6.04 6.71 6.55
C PRO A 110 -5.04 6.13 5.53
N ALA A 111 -5.42 6.16 4.24
CA ALA A 111 -4.65 5.51 3.20
C ALA A 111 -4.36 6.44 2.00
N VAL A 112 -3.11 6.37 1.52
CA VAL A 112 -2.68 6.89 0.22
C VAL A 112 -2.59 5.70 -0.75
N GLY A 113 -3.33 5.76 -1.84
CA GLY A 113 -3.33 4.73 -2.88
C GLY A 113 -2.34 5.06 -4.00
N VAL A 114 -1.56 4.06 -4.46
CA VAL A 114 -0.74 4.16 -5.68
C VAL A 114 -1.10 2.98 -6.58
N SER A 115 -2.06 3.14 -7.47
CA SER A 115 -2.62 2.00 -8.18
C SER A 115 -3.22 2.34 -9.55
N LYS A 116 -3.46 1.30 -10.34
CA LYS A 116 -4.36 1.27 -11.49
C LYS A 116 -5.63 0.45 -11.22
N ASP A 117 -5.77 -0.07 -10.00
CA ASP A 117 -6.90 -0.91 -9.62
C ASP A 117 -8.13 -0.03 -9.36
N VAL A 118 -9.15 -0.17 -10.20
CA VAL A 118 -10.41 0.56 -10.10
C VAL A 118 -11.11 0.36 -8.74
N ARG A 119 -10.85 -0.74 -8.04
CA ARG A 119 -11.42 -1.00 -6.72
C ARG A 119 -10.88 -0.04 -5.66
N ILE A 120 -9.59 0.34 -5.73
CA ILE A 120 -8.99 1.35 -4.85
C ILE A 120 -9.56 2.73 -5.20
N GLU A 121 -9.70 3.03 -6.48
CA GLU A 121 -10.30 4.28 -6.96
C GLU A 121 -11.74 4.44 -6.46
N ASN A 122 -12.56 3.41 -6.63
CA ASN A 122 -13.94 3.42 -6.13
C ASN A 122 -13.99 3.58 -4.61
N LEU A 123 -13.17 2.82 -3.87
CA LEU A 123 -13.12 2.89 -2.41
C LEU A 123 -12.73 4.30 -1.92
N LEU A 124 -11.67 4.88 -2.49
CA LEU A 124 -11.24 6.23 -2.13
C LEU A 124 -12.27 7.29 -2.57
N GLY A 125 -12.95 7.06 -3.70
CA GLY A 125 -14.04 7.91 -4.17
C GLY A 125 -15.25 7.93 -3.23
N GLU A 126 -15.68 6.75 -2.79
CA GLU A 126 -16.82 6.61 -1.86
C GLU A 126 -16.58 7.30 -0.52
N ILE A 127 -15.34 7.33 -0.05
CA ILE A 127 -15.00 8.05 1.20
C ILE A 127 -14.59 9.50 0.96
N GLY A 128 -14.65 9.98 -0.32
CA GLY A 128 -14.29 11.34 -0.69
C GLY A 128 -12.82 11.67 -0.47
N ASN A 129 -11.91 10.76 -0.83
CA ASN A 129 -10.45 10.85 -0.67
C ASN A 129 -9.69 10.57 -1.98
N LEU A 130 -10.31 10.83 -3.14
CA LEU A 130 -9.69 10.60 -4.45
C LEU A 130 -8.39 11.38 -4.65
N GLU A 131 -8.24 12.53 -4.01
CA GLU A 131 -7.01 13.32 -4.04
C GLU A 131 -5.78 12.58 -3.47
N TYR A 132 -6.00 11.51 -2.72
CA TYR A 132 -4.94 10.64 -2.18
C TYR A 132 -4.68 9.40 -3.04
N LEU A 133 -5.27 9.33 -4.24
CA LEU A 133 -4.95 8.31 -5.24
C LEU A 133 -3.94 8.85 -6.25
N LEU A 134 -2.87 8.11 -6.47
CA LEU A 134 -1.90 8.33 -7.55
C LEU A 134 -1.90 7.14 -8.50
N ARG A 135 -1.60 7.38 -9.76
CA ARG A 135 -1.43 6.29 -10.74
C ARG A 135 0.03 5.85 -10.78
N VAL A 136 0.25 4.54 -10.91
CA VAL A 136 1.62 3.95 -10.93
C VAL A 136 2.48 4.42 -12.11
N ASP A 137 1.87 4.90 -13.19
CA ASP A 137 2.53 5.42 -14.40
C ASP A 137 2.60 6.96 -14.43
N GLU A 138 2.24 7.61 -13.35
CA GLU A 138 2.21 9.07 -13.27
C GLU A 138 3.62 9.66 -13.31
N GLY A 139 3.79 10.74 -14.08
CA GLY A 139 5.05 11.48 -14.11
C GLY A 139 5.31 12.17 -12.76
N GLY A 140 6.56 12.13 -12.26
CA GLY A 140 6.92 12.70 -10.95
C GLY A 140 6.29 11.96 -9.78
N LEU A 141 6.12 10.63 -9.90
CA LEU A 141 5.45 9.82 -8.87
C LEU A 141 6.11 9.95 -7.49
N ALA A 142 7.44 10.06 -7.42
CA ALA A 142 8.18 10.13 -6.16
C ALA A 142 7.81 11.38 -5.35
N GLU A 143 7.84 12.54 -5.99
CA GLU A 143 7.54 13.85 -5.39
C GLU A 143 6.05 13.95 -5.04
N LYS A 144 5.18 13.48 -5.94
CA LYS A 144 3.73 13.47 -5.70
C LYS A 144 3.35 12.53 -4.57
N LEU A 145 3.99 11.37 -4.47
CA LEU A 145 3.76 10.43 -3.38
C LEU A 145 4.18 11.04 -2.04
N LEU A 146 5.35 11.66 -1.98
CA LEU A 146 5.80 12.37 -0.78
C LEU A 146 4.80 13.49 -0.40
N ASP A 147 4.36 14.31 -1.35
CA ASP A 147 3.34 15.35 -1.10
C ASP A 147 2.03 14.75 -0.52
N ARG A 148 1.53 13.65 -1.08
CA ARG A 148 0.34 13.00 -0.57
C ARG A 148 0.54 12.40 0.82
N MET A 149 1.70 11.83 1.10
CA MET A 149 2.06 11.33 2.43
C MET A 149 2.10 12.46 3.45
N GLU A 150 2.75 13.60 3.15
CA GLU A 150 2.83 14.76 4.03
C GLU A 150 1.45 15.37 4.33
N ARG A 151 0.62 15.55 3.31
CA ARG A 151 -0.75 16.03 3.48
C ARG A 151 -1.58 15.08 4.32
N MET A 152 -1.56 13.77 4.01
CA MET A 152 -2.29 12.77 4.77
C MET A 152 -1.82 12.72 6.22
N TRP A 153 -0.52 12.85 6.47
CA TRP A 153 0.04 12.87 7.82
C TRP A 153 -0.43 14.09 8.63
N GLY A 154 -0.44 15.26 8.01
CA GLY A 154 -0.97 16.48 8.63
C GLY A 154 -2.45 16.40 8.97
N GLU A 155 -3.23 15.65 8.18
CA GLU A 155 -4.68 15.50 8.33
C GLU A 155 -5.10 14.16 8.94
N ARG A 156 -4.17 13.30 9.38
CA ARG A 156 -4.43 11.90 9.73
C ARG A 156 -5.51 11.68 10.77
N GLU A 157 -5.60 12.53 11.79
CA GLU A 157 -6.63 12.41 12.83
C GLU A 157 -8.03 12.72 12.25
N ARG A 158 -8.15 13.80 11.48
CA ARG A 158 -9.40 14.15 10.77
C ARG A 158 -9.82 13.05 9.81
N MET A 159 -8.85 12.46 9.09
CA MET A 159 -9.12 11.36 8.16
C MET A 159 -9.50 10.08 8.88
N ARG A 160 -8.89 9.81 10.04
CA ARG A 160 -9.27 8.68 10.91
C ARG A 160 -10.73 8.79 11.35
N ASP A 161 -11.12 9.94 11.85
CA ASP A 161 -12.51 10.18 12.29
C ASP A 161 -13.49 10.03 11.14
N LYS A 162 -13.17 10.60 9.96
CA LYS A 162 -13.95 10.48 8.75
C LYS A 162 -14.16 9.02 8.34
N VAL A 163 -13.07 8.24 8.25
CA VAL A 163 -13.11 6.83 7.86
C VAL A 163 -13.86 5.99 8.88
N THR A 164 -13.58 6.18 10.16
CA THR A 164 -14.26 5.47 11.27
C THR A 164 -15.76 5.72 11.25
N GLY A 165 -16.19 6.94 10.98
CA GLY A 165 -17.61 7.31 10.86
C GLY A 165 -18.34 6.60 9.71
N LEU A 166 -17.62 6.17 8.66
CA LEU A 166 -18.19 5.47 7.51
C LEU A 166 -18.28 3.94 7.70
N VAL A 167 -17.46 3.36 8.55
CA VAL A 167 -17.42 1.89 8.78
C VAL A 167 -18.79 1.28 9.12
N PRO A 168 -19.61 1.85 10.02
CA PRO A 168 -20.93 1.28 10.32
C PRO A 168 -21.87 1.24 9.11
N LYS A 169 -21.78 2.20 8.19
CA LYS A 169 -22.57 2.24 6.95
C LYS A 169 -22.21 1.05 6.04
N TYR A 170 -20.92 0.76 5.90
CA TYR A 170 -20.44 -0.37 5.09
C TYR A 170 -20.83 -1.72 5.69
N ILE A 171 -20.70 -1.88 7.01
CA ILE A 171 -21.12 -3.11 7.70
C ILE A 171 -22.62 -3.36 7.48
N LYS A 172 -23.46 -2.33 7.61
CA LYS A 172 -24.89 -2.44 7.37
C LYS A 172 -25.23 -2.83 5.92
N SER A 173 -24.54 -2.27 4.92
CA SER A 173 -24.79 -2.60 3.51
C SER A 173 -24.45 -4.07 3.20
N ILE A 174 -23.39 -4.61 3.81
CA ILE A 174 -23.03 -6.03 3.66
C ILE A 174 -24.04 -6.95 4.35
N ALA A 175 -24.54 -6.55 5.53
CA ALA A 175 -25.50 -7.35 6.28
C ALA A 175 -26.91 -7.40 5.65
N MET A 176 -27.21 -6.51 4.71
CA MET A 176 -28.51 -6.45 3.98
C MET A 176 -28.45 -7.15 2.60
N MET A 177 -27.30 -7.69 2.20
CA MET A 177 -27.11 -8.49 0.97
C MET A 177 -27.27 -9.96 1.26
#